data_92567f63a7cc084acbd3fdb3950dc51c
#
_entry.id   92567f63a7cc084acbd3fdb3950dc51c
#
_cell.length_a   1.000
_cell.length_b   1.000
_cell.length_c   1.000
_cell.angle_alpha   90.00
_cell.angle_beta   90.00
_cell.angle_gamma   90.00
#
_symmetry.space_group_name_H-M   'P 1'
#
loop_
_entity.id
_entity.type
_entity.pdbx_description
1 polymer ?
#
loop_
_entity_poly.entity_id
_entity_poly.type
_entity_poly.pdbx_seq_one_letter_code
_entity_poly.pdbx_strand_id
1 'polypeptide(L)'
;MKPVTCFTLVATAGLLAFASGSAQAQTSEMTFFVTSAGSGKGADLGGLAGADAICQRLAQAAGAGSKTWRAYLSTQAAAGTAAVNARDRIGAGPWRNAKGAVIATSVA
;
A
#
# COMPACT_ATOMS: atom_id res chain seq x y z
N MET A 1 -7.09 7.67 -16.93
CA MET A 1 -7.01 6.75 -15.79
C MET A 1 -6.28 7.43 -14.64
N LYS A 2 -6.90 7.56 -13.48
CA LYS A 2 -6.23 8.21 -12.34
C LYS A 2 -5.35 7.20 -11.62
N PRO A 3 -4.08 7.51 -11.31
CA PRO A 3 -3.23 6.63 -10.53
C PRO A 3 -3.75 6.50 -9.09
N VAL A 4 -3.64 5.33 -8.53
CA VAL A 4 -3.93 5.07 -7.12
C VAL A 4 -2.61 4.94 -6.37
N THR A 5 -2.47 5.66 -5.27
CA THR A 5 -1.29 5.57 -4.41
C THR A 5 -1.52 4.49 -3.35
N CYS A 6 -0.63 3.52 -3.30
CA CYS A 6 -0.71 2.38 -2.40
C CYS A 6 0.38 2.45 -1.32
N PHE A 7 -0.01 2.29 -0.07
CA PHE A 7 0.89 2.31 1.09
C PHE A 7 0.82 1.03 1.90
N THR A 8 1.89 0.70 2.59
CA THR A 8 1.90 -0.43 3.52
C THR A 8 1.41 -0.03 4.89
N LEU A 9 0.65 -0.91 5.51
CA LEU A 9 0.45 -0.92 6.95
C LEU A 9 1.58 -1.75 7.57
N VAL A 10 2.45 -1.12 8.35
CA VAL A 10 3.50 -1.85 9.05
C VAL A 10 2.92 -2.42 10.34
N ALA A 11 2.59 -3.70 10.31
CA ALA A 11 2.35 -4.46 11.52
C ALA A 11 3.71 -5.02 11.97
N THR A 12 4.21 -4.59 13.12
CA THR A 12 5.40 -5.15 13.73
C THR A 12 5.08 -6.53 14.28
N ALA A 13 5.28 -7.56 13.45
CA ALA A 13 5.40 -8.93 13.93
C ALA A 13 6.83 -9.36 13.65
N GLY A 14 7.64 -9.43 14.70
CA GLY A 14 9.00 -9.93 14.60
C GLY A 14 9.00 -11.42 14.28
N LEU A 15 9.57 -11.79 13.14
CA LEU A 15 9.93 -13.17 12.82
C LEU A 15 11.23 -13.15 12.05
N LEU A 16 12.23 -13.74 12.67
CA LEU A 16 13.51 -14.08 12.06
C LEU A 16 13.29 -15.11 10.96
N ALA A 17 13.45 -14.70 9.72
CA ALA A 17 13.55 -15.62 8.60
C ALA A 17 14.94 -15.52 7.98
N PHE A 18 15.61 -16.65 7.89
CA PHE A 18 16.88 -16.77 7.20
C PHE A 18 16.68 -16.54 5.70
N ALA A 19 17.23 -15.46 5.19
CA ALA A 19 17.19 -15.13 3.77
C ALA A 19 18.44 -15.67 3.07
N SER A 20 18.26 -16.69 2.26
CA SER A 20 19.21 -16.99 1.18
C SER A 20 19.04 -15.95 0.09
N GLY A 21 20.13 -15.25 -0.21
CA GLY A 21 20.11 -14.09 -1.08
C GLY A 21 19.60 -14.37 -2.48
N SER A 22 18.60 -13.63 -2.89
CA SER A 22 18.20 -13.49 -4.27
C SER A 22 18.05 -12.01 -4.61
N ALA A 23 18.30 -11.65 -5.86
CA ALA A 23 18.49 -10.30 -6.39
C ALA A 23 17.24 -9.38 -6.35
N GLN A 24 16.33 -9.57 -5.39
CA GLN A 24 15.09 -8.78 -5.26
C GLN A 24 15.04 -7.90 -4.00
N ALA A 25 16.19 -7.57 -3.43
CA ALA A 25 16.30 -6.78 -2.20
C ALA A 25 15.71 -5.37 -2.32
N GLN A 26 15.51 -4.83 -3.54
CA GLN A 26 15.03 -3.46 -3.75
C GLN A 26 13.53 -3.33 -3.49
N THR A 27 12.70 -4.31 -3.88
CA THR A 27 11.25 -4.26 -3.66
C THR A 27 10.85 -4.62 -2.23
N SER A 28 11.69 -5.36 -1.49
CA SER A 28 11.41 -5.78 -0.11
C SER A 28 11.38 -4.61 0.87
N GLU A 29 12.09 -3.52 0.59
CA GLU A 29 12.15 -2.32 1.41
C GLU A 29 11.10 -1.27 1.05
N MET A 30 10.45 -1.42 -0.09
CA MET A 30 9.41 -0.52 -0.57
C MET A 30 8.22 -0.50 0.38
N THR A 31 7.75 0.70 0.75
CA THR A 31 6.57 0.87 1.61
C THR A 31 5.45 1.64 0.93
N PHE A 32 5.66 2.14 -0.27
CA PHE A 32 4.61 2.73 -1.10
C PHE A 32 4.93 2.57 -2.58
N PHE A 33 3.92 2.62 -3.41
CA PHE A 33 4.04 2.69 -4.87
C PHE A 33 2.82 3.39 -5.47
N VAL A 34 2.96 3.83 -6.71
CA VAL A 34 1.89 4.41 -7.50
C VAL A 34 1.55 3.45 -8.64
N THR A 35 0.26 3.17 -8.82
CA THR A 35 -0.19 2.25 -9.86
C THR A 35 -0.19 2.92 -11.24
N SER A 36 0.14 2.14 -12.28
CA SER A 36 -0.10 2.51 -13.68
C SER A 36 -1.30 1.78 -14.29
N ALA A 37 -1.91 0.87 -13.52
CA ALA A 37 -3.06 0.08 -13.93
C ALA A 37 -4.31 0.51 -13.14
N GLY A 38 -5.44 0.58 -13.83
CA GLY A 38 -6.74 0.85 -13.19
C GLY A 38 -7.56 -0.42 -12.97
N SER A 39 -8.78 -0.25 -12.45
CA SER A 39 -9.75 -1.32 -12.24
C SER A 39 -10.33 -1.89 -13.54
N GLY A 40 -10.20 -1.17 -14.65
CA GLY A 40 -10.93 -1.45 -15.88
C GLY A 40 -12.38 -0.94 -15.89
N LYS A 41 -12.83 -0.33 -14.80
CA LYS A 41 -14.18 0.19 -14.60
C LYS A 41 -14.19 1.70 -14.27
N GLY A 42 -13.21 2.43 -14.79
CA GLY A 42 -13.06 3.87 -14.53
C GLY A 42 -12.73 4.15 -13.07
N ALA A 43 -13.52 5.03 -12.45
CA ALA A 43 -13.34 5.41 -11.05
C ALA A 43 -13.94 4.39 -10.05
N ASP A 44 -14.63 3.36 -10.53
CA ASP A 44 -15.17 2.31 -9.66
C ASP A 44 -14.06 1.32 -9.29
N LEU A 45 -13.58 1.44 -8.07
CA LEU A 45 -12.55 0.57 -7.50
C LEU A 45 -13.13 -0.55 -6.63
N GLY A 46 -14.45 -0.59 -6.43
CA GLY A 46 -15.10 -1.52 -5.51
C GLY A 46 -15.00 -1.09 -4.04
N GLY A 47 -15.03 0.22 -3.78
CA GLY A 47 -14.85 0.79 -2.45
C GLY A 47 -13.42 0.67 -1.94
N LEU A 48 -13.21 0.91 -0.65
CA LEU A 48 -11.87 0.81 -0.03
C LEU A 48 -11.32 -0.62 -0.09
N ALA A 49 -12.17 -1.61 0.15
CA ALA A 49 -11.76 -3.02 0.11
C ALA A 49 -11.30 -3.44 -1.29
N GLY A 50 -12.01 -3.03 -2.33
CA GLY A 50 -11.62 -3.28 -3.72
C GLY A 50 -10.31 -2.58 -4.08
N ALA A 51 -10.14 -1.34 -3.68
CA ALA A 51 -8.90 -0.59 -3.90
C ALA A 51 -7.71 -1.24 -3.17
N ASP A 52 -7.89 -1.68 -1.93
CA ASP A 52 -6.86 -2.40 -1.17
C ASP A 52 -6.47 -3.72 -1.85
N ALA A 53 -7.45 -4.46 -2.36
CA ALA A 53 -7.20 -5.69 -3.11
C ALA A 53 -6.39 -5.45 -4.40
N ILE A 54 -6.63 -4.34 -5.08
CA ILE A 54 -5.82 -3.92 -6.25
C ILE A 54 -4.37 -3.67 -5.82
N CYS A 55 -4.15 -2.91 -4.75
CA CYS A 55 -2.82 -2.64 -4.22
C CYS A 55 -2.10 -3.94 -3.82
N GLN A 56 -2.78 -4.84 -3.09
CA GLN A 56 -2.22 -6.11 -2.68
C GLN A 56 -1.82 -6.99 -3.86
N ARG A 57 -2.69 -7.11 -4.88
CA ARG A 57 -2.41 -7.90 -6.08
C ARG A 57 -1.23 -7.35 -6.88
N LEU A 58 -1.14 -6.04 -7.05
CA LEU A 58 -0.03 -5.41 -7.76
C LEU A 58 1.28 -5.56 -7.01
N ALA A 59 1.25 -5.44 -5.68
CA ALA A 59 2.42 -5.68 -4.84
C ALA A 59 2.89 -7.14 -4.92
N GLN A 60 1.96 -8.10 -4.93
CA GLN A 60 2.27 -9.53 -5.11
C GLN A 60 2.96 -9.77 -6.45
N ALA A 61 2.45 -9.19 -7.53
CA ALA A 61 3.05 -9.30 -8.85
C ALA A 61 4.47 -8.71 -8.92
N ALA A 62 4.78 -7.73 -8.08
CA ALA A 62 6.09 -7.11 -7.97
C ALA A 62 7.02 -7.79 -6.93
N GLY A 63 6.60 -8.90 -6.32
CA GLY A 63 7.39 -9.61 -5.30
C GLY A 63 7.32 -9.01 -3.89
N ALA A 64 6.42 -8.07 -3.64
CA ALA A 64 6.24 -7.39 -2.35
C ALA A 64 4.94 -7.81 -1.64
N GLY A 65 4.36 -8.96 -1.97
CA GLY A 65 3.08 -9.42 -1.46
C GLY A 65 3.07 -9.89 -0.01
N SER A 66 4.23 -10.04 0.62
CA SER A 66 4.33 -10.44 2.04
C SER A 66 3.87 -9.36 3.01
N LYS A 67 3.79 -8.11 2.56
CA LYS A 67 3.29 -6.97 3.32
C LYS A 67 1.81 -6.75 3.05
N THR A 68 1.12 -6.09 3.98
CA THR A 68 -0.26 -5.65 3.78
C THR A 68 -0.28 -4.29 3.09
N TRP A 69 -0.91 -4.21 1.94
CA TRP A 69 -0.99 -2.99 1.13
C TRP A 69 -2.39 -2.39 1.18
N ARG A 70 -2.45 -1.08 1.33
CA ARG A 70 -3.70 -0.33 1.36
C ARG A 70 -3.66 0.85 0.41
N ALA A 71 -4.78 1.14 -0.21
CA ALA A 71 -4.93 2.32 -1.04
C ALA A 71 -5.00 3.59 -0.18
N TYR A 72 -4.32 4.63 -0.61
CA TYR A 72 -4.40 5.95 0.03
C TYR A 72 -5.65 6.68 -0.46
N LEU A 73 -6.77 6.33 0.13
CA LEU A 73 -8.10 6.82 -0.22
C LEU A 73 -8.92 7.09 1.05
N SER A 74 -9.74 8.12 0.98
CA SER A 74 -10.70 8.48 2.02
C SER A 74 -12.12 8.16 1.57
N THR A 75 -13.03 8.00 2.53
CA THR A 75 -14.47 8.00 2.29
C THR A 75 -15.14 9.09 3.10
N GLN A 76 -16.24 9.62 2.57
CA GLN A 76 -17.09 10.53 3.33
C GLN A 76 -18.05 9.74 4.23
N ALA A 77 -18.54 10.38 5.28
CA ALA A 77 -19.58 9.81 6.10
C ALA A 77 -20.88 9.60 5.27
N ALA A 78 -21.50 8.46 5.46
CA ALA A 78 -22.81 8.13 4.88
C ALA A 78 -23.72 7.61 5.98
N ALA A 79 -25.01 7.42 5.67
CA ALA A 79 -25.98 6.94 6.64
C ALA A 79 -25.50 5.66 7.34
N GLY A 80 -25.29 5.70 8.65
CA GLY A 80 -24.82 4.57 9.46
C GLY A 80 -23.33 4.23 9.34
N THR A 81 -22.53 5.03 8.60
CA THR A 81 -21.10 4.75 8.41
C THR A 81 -20.30 6.04 8.61
N ALA A 82 -19.28 5.99 9.48
CA ALA A 82 -18.37 7.11 9.70
C ALA A 82 -17.44 7.33 8.51
N ALA A 83 -16.97 8.57 8.34
CA ALA A 83 -15.92 8.89 7.38
C ALA A 83 -14.63 8.16 7.73
N VAL A 84 -13.88 7.74 6.71
CA VAL A 84 -12.55 7.14 6.84
C VAL A 84 -11.53 8.07 6.20
N ASN A 85 -10.49 8.40 6.95
CA ASN A 85 -9.41 9.24 6.46
C ASN A 85 -8.28 8.36 5.92
N ALA A 86 -7.82 8.63 4.71
CA ALA A 86 -6.73 7.91 4.06
C ALA A 86 -5.47 7.83 4.95
N ARG A 87 -5.15 8.92 5.62
CA ARG A 87 -4.00 9.03 6.51
C ARG A 87 -4.03 8.01 7.66
N ASP A 88 -5.20 7.71 8.19
CA ASP A 88 -5.37 6.80 9.33
C ASP A 88 -5.28 5.33 8.91
N ARG A 89 -5.26 5.06 7.61
CA ARG A 89 -5.28 3.70 7.05
C ARG A 89 -3.89 3.14 6.75
N ILE A 90 -2.87 3.99 6.68
CA ILE A 90 -1.56 3.61 6.11
C ILE A 90 -0.46 3.41 7.15
N GLY A 91 -0.72 3.64 8.43
CA GLY A 91 0.29 3.54 9.49
C GLY A 91 1.16 4.80 9.61
N ALA A 92 2.25 4.69 10.35
CA ALA A 92 3.06 5.84 10.76
C ALA A 92 4.25 6.16 9.84
N GLY A 93 4.65 5.26 8.98
CA GLY A 93 5.89 5.35 8.19
C GLY A 93 7.02 4.50 8.80
N PRO A 94 8.29 4.65 8.37
CA PRO A 94 8.74 5.55 7.30
C PRO A 94 8.27 5.12 5.90
N TRP A 95 8.29 6.06 4.96
CA TRP A 95 7.89 5.81 3.57
C TRP A 95 9.12 5.68 2.69
N ARG A 96 9.27 4.52 2.06
CA ARG A 96 10.43 4.17 1.22
C ARG A 96 9.97 3.83 -0.19
N ASN A 97 10.71 4.33 -1.18
CA ASN A 97 10.47 3.99 -2.58
C ASN A 97 10.97 2.57 -2.93
N ALA A 98 10.82 2.18 -4.20
CA ALA A 98 11.25 0.86 -4.68
C ALA A 98 12.76 0.59 -4.54
N LYS A 99 13.58 1.63 -4.41
CA LYS A 99 15.04 1.52 -4.19
C LYS A 99 15.41 1.51 -2.70
N GLY A 100 14.44 1.55 -1.79
CA GLY A 100 14.65 1.61 -0.35
C GLY A 100 14.98 2.99 0.19
N ALA A 101 15.04 4.02 -0.65
CA ALA A 101 15.31 5.38 -0.20
C ALA A 101 14.13 5.94 0.60
N VAL A 102 14.42 6.53 1.75
CA VAL A 102 13.41 7.19 2.59
C VAL A 102 12.95 8.48 1.91
N ILE A 103 11.67 8.56 1.61
CA ILE A 103 11.04 9.75 1.03
C ILE A 103 10.42 10.62 2.12
N ALA A 104 9.84 9.99 3.15
CA ALA A 104 9.31 10.65 4.33
C ALA A 104 9.50 9.75 5.55
N THR A 105 9.77 10.36 6.70
CA THR A 105 10.00 9.63 7.96
C THR A 105 8.72 9.33 8.71
N SER A 106 7.67 10.10 8.47
CA SER A 106 6.37 9.93 9.15
C SER A 106 5.23 10.51 8.30
N VAL A 107 3.99 10.32 8.77
CA VAL A 107 2.79 10.96 8.22
C VAL A 107 2.53 12.37 8.78
N ALA A 108 3.36 12.84 9.69
CA ALA A 108 3.25 14.19 10.29
C ALA A 108 3.77 15.27 9.36
#